data_1acbb7386f6e7b6396abaf9601c07fa7
#
_entry.id   1acbb7386f6e7b6396abaf9601c07fa7
#
_cell.length_a   1.000
_cell.length_b   1.000
_cell.length_c   1.000
_cell.angle_alpha   90.00
_cell.angle_beta   90.00
_cell.angle_gamma   90.00
#
_symmetry.space_group_name_H-M   'P 1'
#
loop_
_entity.id
_entity.type
_entity.pdbx_description
1 polymer ?
#
loop_
_entity_poly.entity_id
_entity_poly.type
_entity_poly.pdbx_seq_one_letter_code
_entity_poly.pdbx_strand_id
1 'polypeptide(L)'
;MKKVFYLKTCSTCKRIMSEFDLTDWEIRELKSENVTSEELKEMYKITGSYEALFSKKSTQIKAREIDVKTLKEEDFRDLILDHYSFLKRPVFLTEKEIFVGSEKKNLENLKIFFENKNDTE
;
A
#
# COMPACT_ATOMS: atom_id res chain seq x y z
N MET A 1 -14.35 -7.27 2.06
CA MET A 1 -13.69 -5.95 2.12
C MET A 1 -12.57 -5.91 1.09
N LYS A 2 -12.61 -4.92 0.22
CA LYS A 2 -11.58 -4.71 -0.80
C LYS A 2 -11.29 -3.22 -0.88
N LYS A 3 -10.05 -2.84 -0.64
CA LYS A 3 -9.63 -1.44 -0.68
C LYS A 3 -8.36 -1.29 -1.50
N VAL A 4 -8.26 -0.20 -2.25
CA VAL A 4 -7.02 0.15 -2.92
C VAL A 4 -6.58 1.54 -2.46
N PHE A 5 -5.33 1.63 -2.02
CA PHE A 5 -4.73 2.86 -1.50
C PHE A 5 -3.74 3.40 -2.52
N TYR A 6 -3.91 4.67 -2.89
CA TYR A 6 -3.08 5.26 -3.93
C TYR A 6 -2.85 6.75 -3.69
N LEU A 7 -1.98 7.34 -4.49
CA LEU A 7 -1.79 8.79 -4.54
C LEU A 7 -2.25 9.31 -5.89
N LYS A 8 -3.10 10.31 -5.86
CA LYS A 8 -3.61 10.98 -7.06
C LYS A 8 -2.48 11.52 -7.94
N THR A 9 -1.38 11.96 -7.33
CA THR A 9 -0.22 12.51 -8.03
C THR A 9 0.77 11.44 -8.51
N CYS A 10 0.53 10.17 -8.19
CA CYS A 10 1.39 9.07 -8.59
C CYS A 10 0.91 8.45 -9.90
N SER A 11 1.59 8.77 -11.00
CA SER A 11 1.22 8.25 -12.32
C SER A 11 1.33 6.73 -12.40
N THR A 12 2.31 6.15 -11.72
CA THR A 12 2.49 4.69 -11.65
C THR A 12 1.28 4.03 -11.00
N CYS A 13 0.78 4.60 -9.90
CA CYS A 13 -0.43 4.09 -9.25
C CYS A 13 -1.62 4.06 -10.20
N LYS A 14 -1.84 5.17 -10.89
CA LYS A 14 -2.97 5.30 -11.81
C LYS A 14 -2.87 4.32 -12.96
N ARG A 15 -1.67 4.14 -13.50
CA ARG A 15 -1.42 3.20 -14.59
C ARG A 15 -1.74 1.78 -14.15
N ILE A 16 -1.26 1.37 -12.99
CA ILE A 16 -1.52 0.04 -12.44
C ILE A 16 -3.01 -0.17 -12.21
N MET A 17 -3.67 0.78 -11.57
CA MET A 17 -5.10 0.68 -11.27
C MET A 17 -5.94 0.58 -12.53
N SER A 18 -5.51 1.21 -13.62
CA SER A 18 -6.25 1.20 -14.88
C SER A 18 -6.28 -0.18 -15.55
N GLU A 19 -5.40 -1.08 -15.13
CA GLU A 19 -5.33 -2.42 -15.70
C GLU A 19 -6.35 -3.39 -15.09
N PHE A 20 -7.05 -3.00 -14.05
CA PHE A 20 -7.95 -3.88 -13.30
C PHE A 20 -9.35 -3.30 -13.15
N ASP A 21 -10.33 -4.18 -13.02
CA ASP A 21 -11.71 -3.78 -12.72
C ASP A 21 -11.86 -3.58 -11.22
N LEU A 22 -11.97 -2.32 -10.82
CA LEU A 22 -12.05 -1.93 -9.41
C LEU A 22 -13.48 -1.55 -8.99
N THR A 23 -14.49 -2.02 -9.73
CA THR A 23 -15.89 -1.68 -9.48
C THR A 23 -16.31 -1.96 -8.03
N ASP A 24 -15.87 -3.10 -7.47
CA ASP A 24 -16.23 -3.52 -6.12
C ASP A 24 -15.23 -3.06 -5.05
N TRP A 25 -14.29 -2.22 -5.42
CA TRP A 25 -13.23 -1.79 -4.51
C TRP A 25 -13.50 -0.39 -3.95
N GLU A 26 -13.23 -0.20 -2.69
CA GLU A 26 -13.20 1.13 -2.09
C GLU A 26 -11.90 1.80 -2.48
N ILE A 27 -12.00 2.98 -3.09
CA ILE A 27 -10.83 3.72 -3.58
C ILE A 27 -10.42 4.73 -2.49
N ARG A 28 -9.20 4.57 -1.96
CA ARG A 28 -8.70 5.40 -0.87
C ARG A 28 -7.53 6.25 -1.36
N GLU A 29 -7.74 7.54 -1.49
CA GLU A 29 -6.68 8.48 -1.90
C GLU A 29 -5.95 8.98 -0.65
N LEU A 30 -4.66 8.63 -0.54
CA LEU A 30 -3.88 8.79 0.68
C LEU A 30 -3.59 10.23 1.09
N LYS A 31 -3.47 11.13 0.13
CA LYS A 31 -3.21 12.54 0.44
C LYS A 31 -4.46 13.21 1.01
N SER A 32 -5.63 12.83 0.52
CA SER A 32 -6.90 13.33 1.01
C SER A 32 -7.22 12.77 2.39
N GLU A 33 -6.94 11.49 2.58
CA GLU A 33 -7.15 10.81 3.85
C GLU A 33 -6.13 9.68 4.00
N ASN A 34 -5.15 9.88 4.88
CA ASN A 34 -4.10 8.88 5.08
C ASN A 34 -4.68 7.56 5.61
N VAL A 35 -3.88 6.50 5.51
CA VAL A 35 -4.24 5.20 6.06
C VAL A 35 -4.58 5.36 7.55
N THR A 36 -5.66 4.72 7.98
CA THR A 36 -6.07 4.77 9.38
C THR A 36 -5.31 3.71 10.18
N SER A 37 -5.31 3.88 11.50
CA SER A 37 -4.71 2.91 12.41
C SER A 37 -5.32 1.51 12.21
N GLU A 38 -6.64 1.44 12.02
CA GLU A 38 -7.34 0.18 11.81
C GLU A 38 -6.96 -0.47 10.48
N GLU A 39 -6.91 0.32 9.42
CA GLU A 39 -6.50 -0.17 8.10
C GLU A 39 -5.07 -0.68 8.14
N LEU A 40 -4.19 0.03 8.83
CA LEU A 40 -2.79 -0.38 8.95
C LEU A 40 -2.66 -1.69 9.73
N LYS A 41 -3.48 -1.90 10.76
CA LYS A 41 -3.52 -3.15 11.50
C LYS A 41 -3.95 -4.32 10.61
N GLU A 42 -4.93 -4.10 9.74
CA GLU A 42 -5.37 -5.12 8.79
C GLU A 42 -4.24 -5.50 7.84
N MET A 43 -3.49 -4.52 7.37
CA MET A 43 -2.32 -4.75 6.52
C MET A 43 -1.26 -5.57 7.27
N TYR A 44 -0.99 -5.21 8.52
CA TYR A 44 0.01 -5.87 9.34
C TYR A 44 -0.35 -7.34 9.62
N LYS A 45 -1.62 -7.64 9.81
CA LYS A 45 -2.07 -9.02 10.03
C LYS A 45 -1.62 -9.94 8.89
N ILE A 46 -1.55 -9.42 7.68
CA ILE A 46 -1.18 -10.20 6.50
C ILE A 46 0.33 -10.18 6.27
N THR A 47 0.95 -9.00 6.36
CA THR A 47 2.38 -8.85 6.06
C THR A 47 3.29 -9.29 7.20
N GLY A 48 2.84 -9.13 8.44
CA GLY A 48 3.67 -9.39 9.61
C GLY A 48 4.82 -8.40 9.78
N SER A 49 4.85 -7.31 9.02
CA SER A 49 5.96 -6.37 9.04
C SER A 49 5.50 -4.97 8.60
N TYR A 50 5.74 -3.99 9.45
CA TYR A 50 5.51 -2.58 9.08
C TYR A 50 6.59 -2.09 8.12
N GLU A 51 7.81 -2.60 8.25
CA GLU A 51 8.89 -2.25 7.32
C GLU A 51 8.52 -2.64 5.89
N ALA A 52 7.84 -3.77 5.70
CA ALA A 52 7.41 -4.23 4.39
C ALA A 52 6.43 -3.25 3.72
N LEU A 53 5.72 -2.47 4.53
CA LEU A 53 4.76 -1.47 4.06
C LEU A 53 5.38 -0.09 3.89
N PHE A 54 6.57 0.13 4.46
CA PHE A 54 7.21 1.44 4.52
C PHE A 54 7.95 1.78 3.23
N SER A 55 7.69 2.98 2.72
CA SER A 55 8.37 3.48 1.51
C SER A 55 9.70 4.13 1.86
N LYS A 56 10.80 3.48 1.49
CA LYS A 56 12.15 4.03 1.68
C LYS A 56 12.49 5.11 0.65
N LYS A 57 11.57 5.38 -0.28
CA LYS A 57 11.72 6.41 -1.31
C LYS A 57 11.03 7.73 -0.94
N SER A 58 10.41 7.80 0.22
CA SER A 58 9.72 9.01 0.66
C SER A 58 10.70 10.19 0.79
N THR A 59 10.32 11.34 0.25
CA THR A 59 11.11 12.57 0.37
C THR A 59 11.17 13.07 1.81
N GLN A 60 10.22 12.63 2.66
CA GLN A 60 10.19 12.99 4.08
C GLN A 60 11.36 12.40 4.86
N ILE A 61 11.94 11.30 4.37
CA ILE A 61 13.10 10.69 5.01
C ILE A 61 14.25 11.69 5.05
N LYS A 62 14.56 12.30 3.92
CA LYS A 62 15.61 13.30 3.83
C LYS A 62 15.24 14.59 4.55
N ALA A 63 14.00 15.06 4.36
CA ALA A 63 13.53 16.29 4.96
C ALA A 63 13.56 16.25 6.49
N ARG A 64 13.29 15.10 7.08
CA ARG A 64 13.28 14.89 8.53
C ARG A 64 14.59 14.33 9.07
N GLU A 65 15.57 14.14 8.21
CA GLU A 65 16.88 13.57 8.58
C GLU A 65 16.76 12.22 9.29
N ILE A 66 15.89 11.35 8.76
CA ILE A 66 15.63 10.03 9.31
C ILE A 66 16.72 9.06 8.87
N ASP A 67 17.34 8.35 9.83
CA ASP A 67 18.23 7.24 9.51
C ASP A 67 17.42 5.94 9.56
N VAL A 68 17.04 5.46 8.36
CA VAL A 68 16.17 4.29 8.22
C VAL A 68 16.76 3.04 8.89
N LYS A 69 18.09 2.95 8.93
CA LYS A 69 18.78 1.79 9.53
C LYS A 69 18.54 1.65 11.03
N THR A 70 18.18 2.74 11.70
CA THR A 70 17.96 2.75 13.14
C THR A 70 16.49 2.51 13.51
N LEU A 71 15.58 2.49 12.53
CA LEU A 71 14.16 2.37 12.78
C LEU A 71 13.76 0.95 13.18
N LYS A 72 12.85 0.88 14.16
CA LYS A 72 12.23 -0.36 14.61
C LYS A 72 10.81 -0.46 14.02
N GLU A 73 10.19 -1.62 14.16
CA GLU A 73 8.83 -1.84 13.64
C GLU A 73 7.84 -0.78 14.11
N GLU A 74 7.88 -0.42 15.38
CA GLU A 74 6.99 0.61 15.92
C GLU A 74 7.25 1.99 15.31
N ASP A 75 8.50 2.28 14.93
CA ASP A 75 8.84 3.54 14.27
C ASP A 75 8.27 3.60 12.86
N PHE A 76 8.37 2.49 12.13
CA PHE A 76 7.78 2.41 10.78
C PHE A 76 6.27 2.61 10.84
N ARG A 77 5.61 1.96 11.80
CA ARG A 77 4.17 2.12 12.02
C ARG A 77 3.80 3.58 12.25
N ASP A 78 4.49 4.22 13.18
CA ASP A 78 4.17 5.58 13.58
C ASP A 78 4.41 6.59 12.46
N LEU A 79 5.48 6.40 11.68
CA LEU A 79 5.75 7.26 10.53
C LEU A 79 4.69 7.10 9.44
N ILE A 80 4.27 5.86 9.15
CA ILE A 80 3.22 5.62 8.16
C ILE A 80 1.93 6.33 8.57
N LEU A 81 1.58 6.29 9.85
CA LEU A 81 0.38 6.97 10.34
C LEU A 81 0.53 8.49 10.35
N ASP A 82 1.76 8.98 10.41
CA ASP A 82 2.02 10.42 10.47
C ASP A 82 1.97 11.10 9.10
N HIS A 83 2.41 10.42 8.04
CA HIS A 83 2.47 11.05 6.71
C HIS A 83 2.23 10.04 5.60
N TYR A 84 1.37 10.41 4.65
CA TYR A 84 0.94 9.54 3.56
C TYR A 84 2.09 9.03 2.69
N SER A 85 3.18 9.78 2.57
CA SER A 85 4.31 9.40 1.71
C SER A 85 5.11 8.21 2.23
N PHE A 86 4.92 7.84 3.50
CA PHE A 86 5.64 6.73 4.10
C PHE A 86 5.04 5.35 3.81
N LEU A 87 3.83 5.29 3.28
CA LEU A 87 3.22 4.02 2.88
C LEU A 87 3.59 3.72 1.42
N LYS A 88 4.05 2.51 1.13
CA LYS A 88 4.23 2.05 -0.25
C LYS A 88 2.89 2.08 -0.96
N ARG A 89 2.90 2.33 -2.27
CA ARG A 89 1.66 2.44 -3.06
C ARG A 89 1.89 2.01 -4.50
N PRO A 90 0.84 1.49 -5.13
CA PRO A 90 -0.49 1.27 -4.56
C PRO A 90 -0.51 0.09 -3.60
N VAL A 91 -1.48 0.04 -2.70
CA VAL A 91 -1.74 -1.11 -1.84
C VAL A 91 -3.14 -1.62 -2.17
N PHE A 92 -3.23 -2.88 -2.56
CA PHE A 92 -4.51 -3.56 -2.78
C PHE A 92 -4.73 -4.49 -1.60
N LEU A 93 -5.76 -4.25 -0.83
CA LEU A 93 -6.03 -4.96 0.43
C LEU A 93 -7.38 -5.67 0.38
N THR A 94 -7.37 -6.97 0.68
CA THR A 94 -8.60 -7.74 0.90
C THR A 94 -8.56 -8.30 2.33
N GLU A 95 -9.57 -9.08 2.70
CA GLU A 95 -9.58 -9.70 4.03
C GLU A 95 -8.44 -10.70 4.22
N LYS A 96 -7.99 -11.34 3.14
CA LYS A 96 -7.02 -12.43 3.21
C LYS A 96 -5.70 -12.12 2.53
N GLU A 97 -5.66 -11.17 1.63
CA GLU A 97 -4.49 -10.92 0.79
C GLU A 97 -4.15 -9.44 0.72
N ILE A 98 -2.87 -9.16 0.46
CA ILE A 98 -2.39 -7.81 0.28
C ILE A 98 -1.35 -7.77 -0.85
N PHE A 99 -1.40 -6.72 -1.65
CA PHE A 99 -0.45 -6.50 -2.74
C PHE A 99 0.11 -5.09 -2.56
N VAL A 100 1.41 -5.01 -2.28
CA VAL A 100 2.05 -3.77 -1.85
C VAL A 100 3.08 -3.30 -2.87
N GLY A 101 2.90 -2.09 -3.37
CA GLY A 101 3.90 -1.42 -4.19
C GLY A 101 3.80 -1.71 -5.69
N SER A 102 4.79 -1.20 -6.41
CA SER A 102 4.81 -1.23 -7.88
C SER A 102 5.88 -2.16 -8.47
N GLU A 103 6.51 -2.99 -7.65
CA GLU A 103 7.54 -3.91 -8.13
C GLU A 103 6.94 -4.98 -9.03
N LYS A 104 7.73 -5.44 -9.98
CA LYS A 104 7.28 -6.39 -11.00
C LYS A 104 6.65 -7.65 -10.41
N LYS A 105 7.29 -8.23 -9.39
CA LYS A 105 6.78 -9.43 -8.73
C LYS A 105 5.38 -9.21 -8.15
N ASN A 106 5.19 -8.07 -7.51
CA ASN A 106 3.89 -7.74 -6.93
C ASN A 106 2.82 -7.58 -8.00
N LEU A 107 3.16 -6.95 -9.13
CA LEU A 107 2.23 -6.75 -10.24
C LEU A 107 1.84 -8.08 -10.88
N GLU A 108 2.78 -9.01 -10.98
CA GLU A 108 2.50 -10.36 -11.50
C GLU A 108 1.52 -11.08 -10.58
N ASN A 109 1.74 -11.02 -9.27
CA ASN A 109 0.86 -11.63 -8.28
C ASN A 109 -0.54 -11.00 -8.32
N LEU A 110 -0.60 -9.70 -8.50
CA LEU A 110 -1.86 -8.96 -8.58
C LEU A 110 -2.66 -9.39 -9.81
N LYS A 111 -2.00 -9.56 -10.95
CA LYS A 111 -2.66 -10.04 -12.18
C LYS A 111 -3.24 -11.44 -11.98
N ILE A 112 -2.47 -12.33 -11.35
CA ILE A 112 -2.94 -13.68 -11.05
C ILE A 112 -4.16 -13.62 -10.15
N PHE A 113 -4.15 -12.78 -9.14
CA PHE A 113 -5.28 -12.62 -8.24
C PHE A 113 -6.56 -12.22 -8.98
N PHE A 114 -6.47 -11.22 -9.86
CA PHE A 114 -7.64 -10.76 -10.62
C PHE A 114 -8.12 -11.80 -11.64
N GLU A 115 -7.21 -12.54 -12.26
CA GLU A 115 -7.55 -13.61 -13.18
C GLU A 115 -8.29 -14.74 -12.47
N ASN A 116 -7.78 -15.18 -11.33
CA ASN A 116 -8.40 -16.27 -10.55
C ASN A 116 -9.80 -15.88 -10.06
N LYS A 117 -9.98 -14.63 -9.68
CA LYS A 117 -11.26 -14.13 -9.21
C LYS A 117 -12.30 -14.19 -10.33
N ASN A 118 -11.90 -13.89 -11.55
CA ASN A 118 -12.79 -13.98 -12.72
C ASN A 118 -13.17 -15.44 -13.01
N ASP A 119 -12.24 -16.37 -12.78
CA ASP A 119 -12.46 -17.80 -13.03
C ASP A 119 -13.41 -18.43 -12.02
N THR A 120 -13.52 -17.88 -10.81
CA THR A 120 -14.37 -18.45 -9.76
C THR A 120 -15.81 -17.97 -9.80
N GLU A 121 -16.10 -17.05 -10.69
CA GLU A 121 -17.45 -16.57 -10.92
C GLU A 121 -18.10 -17.30 -12.09
#